data_e574f0ff177f7d8aef584348aeed0eac
#
_entry.id   e574f0ff177f7d8aef584348aeed0eac
#
_cell.length_a   1.000
_cell.length_b   1.000
_cell.length_c   1.000
_cell.angle_alpha   90.00
_cell.angle_beta   90.00
_cell.angle_gamma   90.00
#
_symmetry.space_group_name_H-M   'P 1'
#
loop_
_entity.id
_entity.type
_entity.pdbx_description
1 polymer ?
#
loop_
_entity_poly.entity_id
_entity_poly.type
_entity_poly.pdbx_seq_one_letter_code
_entity_poly.pdbx_strand_id
1 'polypeptide(L)'
;MCLGKGSKSMKKWKFFNSLLKERDWLEEMAEKGWLLTDMTFGMCYHFREIEPAKKVYEIDRFTVSGYPGKQELTARKTAIDIAKQYGWEVVTHDEDMNYYFVKDKAGDESDEFYDDEALRRERAEKFRKRYAFEETGLLLGMLLGLSVAYVLLFLFVGQESGSLISFMWVYIIAAIIIVAISFWLICTGQQIYEELSLSREQWESRKKYGEKKTFRTAGQLVSYLKEKNEQGLMLSDYEKGCYLFEESDRSYQYDVDTKYALKRRLKEQGKKYKREKKDWYGQSVQWHEMSIAEAEKAGLELAAVINGEILIYRRECSEEKPDGVESCFHTAENMRLSEKSRDFALICGTVLVIAFVAGFLAGFVKKSLGL
;
A
#
# COMPACT_ATOMS: atom_id res chain seq x y z
N MET A 1 -26.32 0.33 48.53
CA MET A 1 -26.56 -0.88 47.71
C MET A 1 -27.12 -0.40 46.37
N CYS A 2 -26.27 0.06 45.44
CA CYS A 2 -26.68 0.52 44.13
C CYS A 2 -26.66 -0.70 43.22
N LEU A 3 -27.84 -1.16 42.84
CA LEU A 3 -28.02 -2.13 41.76
C LEU A 3 -27.46 -1.51 40.48
N GLY A 4 -26.31 -2.01 40.03
CA GLY A 4 -25.70 -1.60 38.80
C GLY A 4 -26.66 -1.87 37.65
N LYS A 5 -27.09 -0.80 36.93
CA LYS A 5 -27.72 -0.92 35.62
C LYS A 5 -26.83 -1.83 34.78
N GLY A 6 -27.34 -2.98 34.35
CA GLY A 6 -26.62 -3.89 33.49
C GLY A 6 -26.12 -3.13 32.26
N SER A 7 -24.82 -3.03 32.10
CA SER A 7 -24.17 -2.39 30.95
C SER A 7 -24.67 -3.12 29.71
N LYS A 8 -25.27 -2.39 28.76
CA LYS A 8 -25.68 -2.97 27.49
C LYS A 8 -24.44 -3.41 26.71
N SER A 9 -24.54 -4.55 26.05
CA SER A 9 -23.52 -5.05 25.15
C SER A 9 -24.05 -5.06 23.72
N MET A 10 -23.16 -4.84 22.75
CA MET A 10 -23.49 -4.84 21.34
C MET A 10 -22.42 -5.61 20.56
N LYS A 11 -22.86 -6.34 19.52
CA LYS A 11 -21.96 -6.99 18.57
C LYS A 11 -22.14 -6.35 17.20
N LYS A 12 -21.01 -6.09 16.52
CA LYS A 12 -21.00 -5.60 15.13
C LYS A 12 -20.07 -6.43 14.29
N TRP A 13 -20.55 -6.83 13.13
CA TRP A 13 -19.76 -7.50 12.09
C TRP A 13 -19.30 -6.45 11.11
N LYS A 14 -17.99 -6.32 10.93
CA LYS A 14 -17.41 -5.40 9.96
C LYS A 14 -16.03 -5.91 9.55
N PHE A 15 -15.74 -5.79 8.25
CA PHE A 15 -14.44 -6.13 7.69
C PHE A 15 -13.72 -4.85 7.30
N PHE A 16 -12.43 -4.78 7.63
CA PHE A 16 -11.56 -3.67 7.26
C PHE A 16 -10.39 -4.19 6.45
N ASN A 17 -10.07 -3.48 5.37
CA ASN A 17 -8.86 -3.68 4.57
C ASN A 17 -7.75 -2.67 4.93
N SER A 18 -7.95 -1.89 5.99
CA SER A 18 -7.04 -0.85 6.46
C SER A 18 -7.15 -0.76 7.97
N LEU A 19 -6.03 -0.92 8.66
CA LEU A 19 -5.97 -0.82 10.14
C LEU A 19 -6.24 0.60 10.62
N LEU A 20 -5.85 1.62 9.84
CA LEU A 20 -6.12 3.01 10.22
C LEU A 20 -7.60 3.35 10.10
N LYS A 21 -8.32 2.83 9.10
CA LYS A 21 -9.78 2.98 9.00
C LYS A 21 -10.52 2.22 10.09
N GLU A 22 -10.00 1.07 10.48
CA GLU A 22 -10.52 0.31 11.63
C GLU A 22 -10.36 1.09 12.92
N ARG A 23 -9.17 1.65 13.15
CA ARG A 23 -8.87 2.53 14.28
C ARG A 23 -9.83 3.73 14.33
N ASP A 24 -9.95 4.47 13.25
CA ASP A 24 -10.86 5.62 13.15
C ASP A 24 -12.31 5.24 13.48
N TRP A 25 -12.75 4.09 12.99
CA TRP A 25 -14.10 3.60 13.29
C TRP A 25 -14.28 3.21 14.77
N LEU A 26 -13.26 2.64 15.42
CA LEU A 26 -13.32 2.35 16.87
C LEU A 26 -13.38 3.64 17.68
N GLU A 27 -12.66 4.69 17.27
CA GLU A 27 -12.73 6.02 17.86
C GLU A 27 -14.14 6.63 17.72
N GLU A 28 -14.76 6.56 16.53
CA GLU A 28 -16.15 6.97 16.33
C GLU A 28 -17.14 6.17 17.20
N MET A 29 -16.88 4.88 17.40
CA MET A 29 -17.72 4.05 18.27
C MET A 29 -17.63 4.50 19.71
N ALA A 30 -16.45 4.86 20.21
CA ALA A 30 -16.26 5.39 21.57
C ALA A 30 -16.96 6.76 21.76
N GLU A 31 -16.91 7.64 20.76
CA GLU A 31 -17.65 8.91 20.75
C GLU A 31 -19.17 8.69 20.79
N LYS A 32 -19.67 7.57 20.25
CA LYS A 32 -21.08 7.15 20.31
C LYS A 32 -21.44 6.40 21.59
N GLY A 33 -20.50 6.28 22.54
CA GLY A 33 -20.72 5.61 23.81
C GLY A 33 -20.51 4.08 23.80
N TRP A 34 -19.70 3.58 22.86
CA TRP A 34 -19.40 2.15 22.72
C TRP A 34 -17.90 1.86 22.79
N LEU A 35 -17.47 1.22 23.86
CA LEU A 35 -16.08 0.80 24.05
C LEU A 35 -15.89 -0.64 23.59
N LEU A 36 -14.89 -0.90 22.76
CA LEU A 36 -14.47 -2.25 22.39
C LEU A 36 -14.08 -3.03 23.64
N THR A 37 -14.51 -4.28 23.75
CA THR A 37 -14.16 -5.18 24.85
C THR A 37 -13.49 -6.45 24.38
N ASP A 38 -13.88 -6.93 23.18
CA ASP A 38 -13.37 -8.17 22.64
C ASP A 38 -13.59 -8.22 21.13
N MET A 39 -12.89 -9.12 20.46
CA MET A 39 -13.07 -9.40 19.03
C MET A 39 -12.95 -10.90 18.74
N THR A 40 -13.80 -11.39 17.85
CA THR A 40 -13.77 -12.79 17.39
C THR A 40 -13.75 -12.84 15.87
N PHE A 41 -13.02 -13.81 15.32
CA PHE A 41 -12.85 -14.04 13.86
C PHE A 41 -12.31 -12.83 13.09
N GLY A 42 -11.58 -11.92 13.74
CA GLY A 42 -11.00 -10.73 13.09
C GLY A 42 -12.02 -9.76 12.48
N MET A 43 -13.34 -9.98 12.69
CA MET A 43 -14.39 -9.15 12.09
C MET A 43 -15.65 -8.98 12.96
N CYS A 44 -15.78 -9.68 14.07
CA CYS A 44 -16.89 -9.57 15.00
C CYS A 44 -16.46 -8.82 16.27
N TYR A 45 -16.82 -7.55 16.34
CA TYR A 45 -16.45 -6.63 17.42
C TYR A 45 -17.49 -6.65 18.51
N HIS A 46 -17.07 -6.83 19.75
CA HIS A 46 -17.91 -6.83 20.94
C HIS A 46 -17.70 -5.51 21.70
N PHE A 47 -18.80 -4.81 21.97
CA PHE A 47 -18.79 -3.52 22.63
C PHE A 47 -19.57 -3.56 23.94
N ARG A 48 -19.15 -2.73 24.89
CA ARG A 48 -19.95 -2.36 26.07
C ARG A 48 -20.35 -0.90 25.99
N GLU A 49 -21.53 -0.58 26.52
CA GLU A 49 -21.99 0.80 26.65
C GLU A 49 -21.14 1.55 27.67
N ILE A 50 -20.69 2.74 27.33
CA ILE A 50 -19.99 3.70 28.19
C ILE A 50 -20.62 5.08 28.04
N GLU A 51 -20.26 6.05 28.88
CA GLU A 51 -20.51 7.45 28.52
C GLU A 51 -19.73 7.85 27.29
N PRO A 52 -20.35 8.58 26.34
CA PRO A 52 -19.65 9.06 25.15
C PRO A 52 -18.34 9.75 25.50
N ALA A 53 -17.23 9.25 25.00
CA ALA A 53 -15.90 9.74 25.32
C ALA A 53 -15.00 9.75 24.10
N LYS A 54 -14.14 10.77 24.03
CA LYS A 54 -13.06 10.80 23.02
C LYS A 54 -11.96 9.87 23.48
N LYS A 55 -11.87 8.73 22.82
CA LYS A 55 -10.82 7.74 23.03
C LYS A 55 -9.90 7.72 21.79
N VAL A 56 -8.64 7.39 22.01
CA VAL A 56 -7.67 7.14 20.97
C VAL A 56 -7.39 5.65 20.93
N TYR A 57 -7.49 5.05 19.78
CA TYR A 57 -7.16 3.65 19.57
C TYR A 57 -5.83 3.50 18.84
N GLU A 58 -5.15 2.38 19.08
CA GLU A 58 -4.02 1.93 18.27
C GLU A 58 -4.07 0.41 18.11
N ILE A 59 -3.67 -0.05 16.94
CA ILE A 59 -3.63 -1.49 16.62
C ILE A 59 -2.19 -1.84 16.32
N ASP A 60 -1.59 -2.73 17.11
CA ASP A 60 -0.20 -3.10 16.93
C ASP A 60 0.02 -4.62 16.91
N ARG A 61 1.13 -5.02 16.29
CA ARG A 61 1.55 -6.39 16.16
C ARG A 61 3.00 -6.56 16.62
N PHE A 62 3.20 -7.30 17.71
CA PHE A 62 4.53 -7.49 18.28
C PHE A 62 5.27 -8.70 17.72
N THR A 63 4.56 -9.62 17.09
CA THR A 63 5.14 -10.84 16.53
C THR A 63 4.83 -10.96 15.05
N VAL A 64 5.76 -11.48 14.28
CA VAL A 64 5.53 -11.80 12.86
C VAL A 64 4.88 -13.17 12.76
N SER A 65 5.33 -14.15 13.53
CA SER A 65 4.85 -15.53 13.50
C SER A 65 3.64 -15.76 14.39
N GLY A 66 2.69 -16.58 13.94
CA GLY A 66 1.58 -17.08 14.76
C GLY A 66 2.04 -17.98 15.93
N TYR A 67 3.29 -18.46 15.90
CA TYR A 67 3.92 -19.27 16.97
C TYR A 67 5.17 -18.55 17.50
N PRO A 68 5.01 -17.51 18.32
CA PRO A 68 6.12 -16.70 18.79
C PRO A 68 7.06 -17.49 19.72
N GLY A 69 8.37 -17.34 19.53
CA GLY A 69 9.38 -17.87 20.41
C GLY A 69 9.45 -17.14 21.75
N LYS A 70 10.20 -17.69 22.72
CA LYS A 70 10.34 -17.10 24.07
C LYS A 70 10.80 -15.64 24.05
N GLN A 71 11.72 -15.28 23.14
CA GLN A 71 12.24 -13.92 23.00
C GLN A 71 11.14 -12.95 22.53
N GLU A 72 10.34 -13.35 21.54
CA GLU A 72 9.22 -12.55 21.03
C GLU A 72 8.15 -12.36 22.09
N LEU A 73 7.82 -13.39 22.86
CA LEU A 73 6.88 -13.31 23.98
C LEU A 73 7.36 -12.34 25.05
N THR A 74 8.66 -12.34 25.36
CA THR A 74 9.26 -11.42 26.33
C THR A 74 9.23 -9.98 25.79
N ALA A 75 9.65 -9.76 24.55
CA ALA A 75 9.62 -8.45 23.91
C ALA A 75 8.20 -7.88 23.86
N ARG A 76 7.20 -8.70 23.52
CA ARG A 76 5.78 -8.34 23.55
C ARG A 76 5.33 -7.88 24.91
N LYS A 77 5.64 -8.66 25.98
CA LYS A 77 5.29 -8.27 27.34
C LYS A 77 5.92 -6.93 27.73
N THR A 78 7.18 -6.75 27.41
CA THR A 78 7.90 -5.49 27.68
C THR A 78 7.26 -4.33 26.93
N ALA A 79 6.90 -4.50 25.64
CA ALA A 79 6.24 -3.46 24.85
C ALA A 79 4.87 -3.08 25.42
N ILE A 80 4.07 -4.06 25.86
CA ILE A 80 2.78 -3.81 26.54
C ILE A 80 2.99 -3.06 27.87
N ASP A 81 4.00 -3.45 28.64
CA ASP A 81 4.28 -2.79 29.95
C ASP A 81 4.79 -1.35 29.72
N ILE A 82 5.54 -1.08 28.66
CA ILE A 82 5.93 0.27 28.25
C ILE A 82 4.69 1.06 27.83
N ALA A 83 3.85 0.53 26.95
CA ALA A 83 2.63 1.20 26.51
C ALA A 83 1.75 1.64 27.67
N LYS A 84 1.60 0.79 28.71
CA LYS A 84 0.86 1.12 29.94
C LYS A 84 1.46 2.33 30.67
N GLN A 85 2.77 2.50 30.70
CA GLN A 85 3.42 3.65 31.34
C GLN A 85 3.07 4.97 30.63
N TYR A 86 2.72 4.92 29.34
CA TYR A 86 2.25 6.05 28.54
C TYR A 86 0.71 6.16 28.49
N GLY A 87 0.01 5.49 29.40
CA GLY A 87 -1.45 5.58 29.54
C GLY A 87 -2.25 4.74 28.56
N TRP A 88 -1.60 3.85 27.79
CA TRP A 88 -2.29 2.92 26.90
C TRP A 88 -2.75 1.66 27.64
N GLU A 89 -3.99 1.27 27.44
CA GLU A 89 -4.56 0.04 27.97
C GLU A 89 -4.80 -0.96 26.86
N VAL A 90 -4.44 -2.23 27.07
CA VAL A 90 -4.78 -3.33 26.16
C VAL A 90 -6.24 -3.68 26.37
N VAL A 91 -7.04 -3.60 25.32
CA VAL A 91 -8.46 -3.97 25.34
C VAL A 91 -8.61 -5.46 25.04
N THR A 92 -8.05 -5.90 23.91
CA THR A 92 -8.14 -7.27 23.41
C THR A 92 -7.03 -7.53 22.41
N HIS A 93 -6.95 -8.74 21.93
CA HIS A 93 -6.18 -9.10 20.72
C HIS A 93 -7.03 -10.03 19.86
N ASP A 94 -6.77 -10.00 18.56
CA ASP A 94 -7.40 -10.96 17.65
C ASP A 94 -6.60 -12.29 17.56
N GLU A 95 -7.14 -13.23 16.80
CA GLU A 95 -6.53 -14.54 16.56
C GLU A 95 -5.17 -14.41 15.83
N ASP A 96 -4.99 -13.34 15.06
CA ASP A 96 -3.77 -12.98 14.33
C ASP A 96 -2.74 -12.24 15.18
N MET A 97 -2.97 -12.10 16.48
CA MET A 97 -2.10 -11.40 17.44
C MET A 97 -1.95 -9.89 17.16
N ASN A 98 -2.96 -9.25 16.57
CA ASN A 98 -3.09 -7.81 16.57
C ASN A 98 -3.65 -7.38 17.92
N TYR A 99 -2.95 -6.51 18.62
CA TYR A 99 -3.33 -5.97 19.91
C TYR A 99 -4.04 -4.65 19.76
N TYR A 100 -5.17 -4.50 20.40
CA TYR A 100 -5.97 -3.29 20.41
C TYR A 100 -5.71 -2.52 21.68
N PHE A 101 -5.14 -1.35 21.57
CA PHE A 101 -4.86 -0.43 22.63
C PHE A 101 -5.87 0.70 22.64
N VAL A 102 -6.18 1.23 23.81
CA VAL A 102 -7.03 2.40 23.99
C VAL A 102 -6.40 3.33 25.02
N LYS A 103 -6.55 4.63 24.81
CA LYS A 103 -6.14 5.70 25.71
C LYS A 103 -7.24 6.77 25.74
N ASP A 104 -7.40 7.45 26.86
CA ASP A 104 -8.21 8.68 26.90
C ASP A 104 -7.50 9.77 26.12
N LYS A 105 -8.24 10.51 25.28
CA LYS A 105 -7.68 11.64 24.54
C LYS A 105 -7.41 12.77 25.53
N ALA A 106 -6.15 13.01 25.86
CA ALA A 106 -5.71 14.16 26.67
C ALA A 106 -5.47 15.37 25.73
N GLY A 107 -5.87 16.56 26.18
CA GLY A 107 -5.89 17.75 25.30
C GLY A 107 -4.55 18.17 24.69
N ASP A 108 -3.42 17.96 25.40
CA ASP A 108 -2.10 18.47 25.02
C ASP A 108 -1.02 17.37 24.87
N GLU A 109 -1.31 16.13 25.15
CA GLU A 109 -0.37 15.04 24.98
C GLU A 109 -0.44 14.47 23.56
N SER A 110 0.73 14.02 23.07
CA SER A 110 0.79 13.29 21.78
C SER A 110 -0.12 12.06 21.83
N ASP A 111 -1.03 11.97 20.87
CA ASP A 111 -1.90 10.81 20.65
C ASP A 111 -1.17 9.71 19.84
N GLU A 112 0.12 9.91 19.53
CA GLU A 112 0.93 8.94 18.79
C GLU A 112 1.38 7.80 19.71
N PHE A 113 1.25 6.57 19.22
CA PHE A 113 1.79 5.39 19.88
C PHE A 113 3.30 5.24 19.64
N TYR A 114 3.76 5.69 18.47
CA TYR A 114 5.16 5.73 18.05
C TYR A 114 5.51 7.11 17.52
N ASP A 115 6.26 7.89 18.29
CA ASP A 115 6.71 9.22 17.88
C ASP A 115 7.82 9.15 16.81
N ASP A 116 8.65 8.09 16.86
CA ASP A 116 9.76 7.90 15.93
C ASP A 116 9.31 7.27 14.61
N GLU A 117 9.69 7.90 13.49
CA GLU A 117 9.43 7.41 12.14
C GLU A 117 10.06 6.02 11.89
N ALA A 118 11.25 5.77 12.43
CA ALA A 118 11.93 4.47 12.26
C ALA A 118 11.12 3.36 12.94
N LEU A 119 10.58 3.60 14.12
CA LEU A 119 9.72 2.64 14.83
C LEU A 119 8.39 2.42 14.09
N ARG A 120 7.79 3.47 13.54
CA ARG A 120 6.58 3.32 12.69
C ARG A 120 6.86 2.47 11.46
N ARG A 121 8.00 2.69 10.79
CA ARG A 121 8.41 1.88 9.64
C ARG A 121 8.70 0.43 10.01
N GLU A 122 9.36 0.18 11.14
CA GLU A 122 9.63 -1.18 11.62
C GLU A 122 8.31 -1.93 11.90
N ARG A 123 7.36 -1.27 12.56
CA ARG A 123 6.01 -1.79 12.78
C ARG A 123 5.30 -2.12 11.47
N ALA A 124 5.26 -1.17 10.55
CA ALA A 124 4.65 -1.34 9.23
C ALA A 124 5.27 -2.53 8.46
N GLU A 125 6.59 -2.71 8.59
CA GLU A 125 7.31 -3.84 8.00
C GLU A 125 6.88 -5.19 8.61
N LYS A 126 6.61 -5.27 9.91
CA LYS A 126 6.09 -6.50 10.56
C LYS A 126 4.75 -6.91 9.97
N PHE A 127 3.83 -5.96 9.78
CA PHE A 127 2.55 -6.21 9.13
C PHE A 127 2.73 -6.64 7.67
N ARG A 128 3.57 -5.95 6.91
CA ARG A 128 3.86 -6.30 5.51
C ARG A 128 4.41 -7.72 5.39
N LYS A 129 5.36 -8.09 6.25
CA LYS A 129 5.95 -9.44 6.25
C LYS A 129 4.91 -10.52 6.47
N ARG A 130 3.96 -10.29 7.37
CA ARG A 130 2.87 -11.24 7.60
C ARG A 130 2.09 -11.51 6.32
N TYR A 131 1.54 -10.48 5.69
CA TYR A 131 0.70 -10.62 4.51
C TYR A 131 1.49 -11.03 3.26
N ALA A 132 2.63 -10.40 3.00
CA ALA A 132 3.39 -10.62 1.76
C ALA A 132 4.24 -11.90 1.77
N PHE A 133 4.70 -12.37 2.92
CA PHE A 133 5.62 -13.50 2.99
C PHE A 133 5.04 -14.74 3.66
N GLU A 134 4.46 -14.63 4.86
CA GLU A 134 3.97 -15.81 5.56
C GLU A 134 2.73 -16.41 4.89
N GLU A 135 1.67 -15.61 4.72
CA GLU A 135 0.42 -16.10 4.14
C GLU A 135 0.57 -16.43 2.66
N THR A 136 1.27 -15.58 1.90
CA THR A 136 1.54 -15.85 0.47
C THR A 136 2.45 -17.05 0.31
N GLY A 137 3.48 -17.21 1.15
CA GLY A 137 4.37 -18.35 1.14
C GLY A 137 3.66 -19.67 1.42
N LEU A 138 2.71 -19.68 2.37
CA LEU A 138 1.88 -20.83 2.67
C LEU A 138 0.98 -21.21 1.48
N LEU A 139 0.33 -20.26 0.85
CA LEU A 139 -0.51 -20.49 -0.33
C LEU A 139 0.28 -21.02 -1.52
N LEU A 140 1.46 -20.44 -1.78
CA LEU A 140 2.35 -20.92 -2.84
C LEU A 140 2.93 -22.29 -2.53
N GLY A 141 3.24 -22.58 -1.26
CA GLY A 141 3.65 -23.91 -0.79
C GLY A 141 2.54 -24.96 -1.00
N MET A 142 1.30 -24.62 -0.69
CA MET A 142 0.15 -25.48 -0.98
C MET A 142 -0.02 -25.73 -2.49
N LEU A 143 0.13 -24.70 -3.32
CA LEU A 143 0.08 -24.83 -4.77
C LEU A 143 1.17 -25.78 -5.29
N LEU A 144 2.40 -25.64 -4.79
CA LEU A 144 3.50 -26.52 -5.13
C LEU A 144 3.20 -27.98 -4.71
N GLY A 145 2.71 -28.18 -3.49
CA GLY A 145 2.34 -29.51 -2.98
C GLY A 145 1.23 -30.16 -3.83
N LEU A 146 0.20 -29.40 -4.19
CA LEU A 146 -0.85 -29.85 -5.11
C LEU A 146 -0.30 -30.18 -6.50
N SER A 147 0.66 -29.40 -7.01
CA SER A 147 1.31 -29.67 -8.29
C SER A 147 2.06 -31.00 -8.28
N VAL A 148 2.85 -31.23 -7.23
CA VAL A 148 3.60 -32.51 -7.06
C VAL A 148 2.63 -33.69 -6.93
N ALA A 149 1.59 -33.56 -6.10
CA ALA A 149 0.57 -34.59 -5.93
C ALA A 149 -0.12 -34.92 -7.26
N TYR A 150 -0.47 -33.91 -8.07
CA TYR A 150 -1.07 -34.10 -9.39
C TYR A 150 -0.14 -34.83 -10.34
N VAL A 151 1.16 -34.46 -10.39
CA VAL A 151 2.16 -35.17 -11.23
C VAL A 151 2.32 -36.62 -10.80
N LEU A 152 2.39 -36.89 -9.50
CA LEU A 152 2.48 -38.27 -8.98
C LEU A 152 1.23 -39.06 -9.34
N LEU A 153 0.04 -38.52 -9.16
CA LEU A 153 -1.21 -39.16 -9.55
C LEU A 153 -1.24 -39.51 -11.05
N PHE A 154 -0.78 -38.55 -11.89
CA PHE A 154 -0.69 -38.76 -13.33
C PHE A 154 0.29 -39.87 -13.71
N LEU A 155 1.42 -40.01 -13.03
CA LEU A 155 2.41 -41.06 -13.28
C LEU A 155 1.94 -42.44 -12.81
N PHE A 156 1.24 -42.52 -11.67
CA PHE A 156 0.86 -43.81 -11.05
C PHE A 156 -0.50 -44.36 -11.52
N VAL A 157 -1.47 -43.51 -11.82
CA VAL A 157 -2.82 -43.96 -12.16
C VAL A 157 -3.00 -44.25 -13.66
N GLY A 158 -2.07 -43.78 -14.49
CA GLY A 158 -2.10 -44.00 -15.94
C GLY A 158 -3.19 -43.22 -16.68
N GLN A 159 -3.11 -43.23 -18.02
CA GLN A 159 -3.92 -42.36 -18.90
C GLN A 159 -5.31 -42.88 -19.26
N GLU A 160 -5.70 -44.04 -18.77
CA GLU A 160 -6.90 -44.72 -19.27
C GLU A 160 -8.22 -44.14 -18.75
N SER A 161 -8.20 -43.26 -17.76
CA SER A 161 -9.44 -42.67 -17.23
C SER A 161 -9.62 -41.22 -17.68
N GLY A 162 -10.66 -40.96 -18.48
CA GLY A 162 -11.06 -39.57 -18.83
C GLY A 162 -11.32 -38.66 -17.63
N SER A 163 -11.35 -39.21 -16.41
CA SER A 163 -11.40 -38.48 -15.15
C SER A 163 -10.16 -37.61 -14.92
N LEU A 164 -8.96 -37.99 -15.36
CA LEU A 164 -7.73 -37.18 -15.18
C LEU A 164 -7.78 -35.83 -15.91
N ILE A 165 -8.44 -35.77 -17.07
CA ILE A 165 -8.62 -34.52 -17.81
C ILE A 165 -9.54 -33.58 -17.03
N SER A 166 -10.59 -34.08 -16.39
CA SER A 166 -11.47 -33.26 -15.55
C SER A 166 -10.75 -32.72 -14.32
N PHE A 167 -9.89 -33.52 -13.67
CA PHE A 167 -9.06 -33.07 -12.56
C PHE A 167 -8.03 -31.99 -12.96
N MET A 168 -7.53 -32.04 -14.20
CA MET A 168 -6.62 -31.01 -14.72
C MET A 168 -7.27 -29.61 -14.74
N TRP A 169 -8.53 -29.51 -15.17
CA TRP A 169 -9.26 -28.24 -15.16
C TRP A 169 -9.50 -27.72 -13.76
N VAL A 170 -9.85 -28.59 -12.82
CA VAL A 170 -10.03 -28.21 -11.41
C VAL A 170 -8.71 -27.68 -10.83
N TYR A 171 -7.59 -28.36 -11.13
CA TYR A 171 -6.26 -27.89 -10.71
C TYR A 171 -5.90 -26.51 -11.29
N ILE A 172 -6.13 -26.28 -12.59
CA ILE A 172 -5.84 -25.00 -13.25
C ILE A 172 -6.67 -23.88 -12.60
N ILE A 173 -7.95 -24.11 -12.36
CA ILE A 173 -8.82 -23.13 -11.72
C ILE A 173 -8.33 -22.82 -10.30
N ALA A 174 -8.00 -23.85 -9.50
CA ALA A 174 -7.47 -23.68 -8.17
C ALA A 174 -6.14 -22.90 -8.17
N ALA A 175 -5.24 -23.21 -9.10
CA ALA A 175 -3.98 -22.49 -9.26
C ALA A 175 -4.18 -21.01 -9.58
N ILE A 176 -5.10 -20.68 -10.48
CA ILE A 176 -5.44 -19.28 -10.83
C ILE A 176 -5.99 -18.56 -9.59
N ILE A 177 -6.88 -19.19 -8.83
CA ILE A 177 -7.45 -18.59 -7.61
C ILE A 177 -6.35 -18.35 -6.56
N ILE A 178 -5.47 -19.31 -6.32
CA ILE A 178 -4.37 -19.18 -5.35
C ILE A 178 -3.43 -18.04 -5.76
N VAL A 179 -3.05 -17.94 -7.03
CA VAL A 179 -2.21 -16.85 -7.54
C VAL A 179 -2.90 -15.49 -7.38
N ALA A 180 -4.19 -15.39 -7.67
CA ALA A 180 -4.96 -14.17 -7.52
C ALA A 180 -5.05 -13.73 -6.04
N ILE A 181 -5.31 -14.67 -5.12
CA ILE A 181 -5.33 -14.40 -3.67
C ILE A 181 -3.93 -13.98 -3.19
N SER A 182 -2.87 -14.68 -3.60
CA SER A 182 -1.50 -14.33 -3.24
C SER A 182 -1.14 -12.91 -3.70
N PHE A 183 -1.51 -12.55 -4.91
CA PHE A 183 -1.31 -11.20 -5.43
C PHE A 183 -2.10 -10.16 -4.61
N TRP A 184 -3.35 -10.45 -4.28
CA TRP A 184 -4.17 -9.57 -3.45
C TRP A 184 -3.56 -9.38 -2.05
N LEU A 185 -3.04 -10.44 -1.41
CA LEU A 185 -2.37 -10.36 -0.12
C LEU A 185 -1.10 -9.48 -0.17
N ILE A 186 -0.28 -9.63 -1.22
CA ILE A 186 0.91 -8.79 -1.42
C ILE A 186 0.51 -7.31 -1.55
N CYS A 187 -0.51 -7.00 -2.36
CA CYS A 187 -1.02 -5.64 -2.52
C CYS A 187 -1.57 -5.08 -1.20
N THR A 188 -2.31 -5.90 -0.44
CA THR A 188 -2.84 -5.51 0.87
C THR A 188 -1.71 -5.25 1.87
N GLY A 189 -0.70 -6.12 1.93
CA GLY A 189 0.47 -5.94 2.77
C GLY A 189 1.23 -4.64 2.43
N GLN A 190 1.37 -4.33 1.15
CA GLN A 190 1.98 -3.07 0.71
C GLN A 190 1.14 -1.86 1.11
N GLN A 191 -0.18 -1.92 0.96
CA GLN A 191 -1.07 -0.83 1.38
C GLN A 191 -1.00 -0.59 2.89
N ILE A 192 -1.02 -1.66 3.70
CA ILE A 192 -0.89 -1.56 5.16
C ILE A 192 0.46 -0.93 5.54
N TYR A 193 1.55 -1.34 4.89
CA TYR A 193 2.87 -0.75 5.10
C TYR A 193 2.87 0.76 4.83
N GLU A 194 2.29 1.18 3.72
CA GLU A 194 2.19 2.58 3.35
C GLU A 194 1.35 3.39 4.36
N GLU A 195 0.24 2.85 4.82
CA GLU A 195 -0.64 3.50 5.79
C GLU A 195 0.03 3.61 7.18
N LEU A 196 0.52 2.51 7.73
CA LEU A 196 1.10 2.46 9.08
C LEU A 196 2.42 3.22 9.23
N SER A 197 3.13 3.51 8.14
CA SER A 197 4.34 4.34 8.18
C SER A 197 4.03 5.85 8.25
N LEU A 198 2.75 6.27 8.15
CA LEU A 198 2.33 7.65 8.36
C LEU A 198 2.20 7.97 9.85
N SER A 199 2.44 9.24 10.22
CA SER A 199 2.01 9.75 11.51
C SER A 199 0.50 9.94 11.54
N ARG A 200 -0.07 10.12 12.73
CA ARG A 200 -1.51 10.41 12.88
C ARG A 200 -1.90 11.71 12.17
N GLU A 201 -1.06 12.73 12.29
CA GLU A 201 -1.26 14.02 11.61
C GLU A 201 -1.24 13.86 10.08
N GLN A 202 -0.25 13.14 9.55
CA GLN A 202 -0.18 12.83 8.11
C GLN A 202 -1.39 12.02 7.64
N TRP A 203 -1.89 11.08 8.46
CA TRP A 203 -3.09 10.32 8.14
C TRP A 203 -4.34 11.21 8.09
N GLU A 204 -4.54 12.09 9.08
CA GLU A 204 -5.67 13.02 9.11
C GLU A 204 -5.63 14.00 7.93
N SER A 205 -4.45 14.57 7.63
CA SER A 205 -4.24 15.41 6.45
C SER A 205 -4.58 14.65 5.16
N ARG A 206 -4.07 13.41 5.03
CA ARG A 206 -4.36 12.55 3.88
C ARG A 206 -5.85 12.18 3.77
N LYS A 207 -6.55 12.01 4.88
CA LYS A 207 -7.99 11.75 4.89
C LYS A 207 -8.79 12.96 4.44
N LYS A 208 -8.37 14.16 4.86
CA LYS A 208 -9.05 15.43 4.53
C LYS A 208 -8.74 15.92 3.12
N TYR A 209 -7.49 15.88 2.71
CA TYR A 209 -7.00 16.51 1.48
C TYR A 209 -6.35 15.55 0.49
N GLY A 210 -6.19 14.28 0.85
CA GLY A 210 -5.50 13.29 0.02
C GLY A 210 -6.41 12.63 -1.00
N GLU A 211 -6.02 12.63 -2.27
CA GLU A 211 -6.76 11.95 -3.33
C GLU A 211 -5.92 10.87 -4.02
N LYS A 212 -6.45 9.65 -4.07
CA LYS A 212 -5.86 8.56 -4.86
C LYS A 212 -6.41 8.61 -6.27
N LYS A 213 -5.56 8.96 -7.23
CA LYS A 213 -5.93 9.01 -8.64
C LYS A 213 -4.75 8.57 -9.51
N THR A 214 -5.03 7.90 -10.60
CA THR A 214 -4.00 7.47 -11.56
C THR A 214 -4.28 8.12 -12.91
N PHE A 215 -3.23 8.61 -13.55
CA PHE A 215 -3.32 9.24 -14.85
C PHE A 215 -2.51 8.47 -15.88
N ARG A 216 -3.01 8.40 -17.10
CA ARG A 216 -2.32 7.75 -18.23
C ARG A 216 -1.37 8.70 -18.94
N THR A 217 -1.70 9.98 -18.95
CA THR A 217 -0.92 11.01 -19.67
C THR A 217 -0.61 12.19 -18.76
N ALA A 218 0.46 12.90 -19.08
CA ALA A 218 0.85 14.11 -18.37
C ALA A 218 -0.23 15.21 -18.47
N GLY A 219 -0.86 15.37 -19.65
CA GLY A 219 -1.94 16.33 -19.84
C GLY A 219 -3.14 16.08 -18.91
N GLN A 220 -3.53 14.81 -18.69
CA GLN A 220 -4.58 14.47 -17.74
C GLN A 220 -4.21 14.87 -16.31
N LEU A 221 -2.94 14.64 -15.92
CA LEU A 221 -2.44 15.02 -14.60
C LEU A 221 -2.44 16.54 -14.44
N VAL A 222 -1.88 17.28 -15.41
CA VAL A 222 -1.85 18.75 -15.36
C VAL A 222 -3.26 19.35 -15.33
N SER A 223 -4.18 18.84 -16.15
CA SER A 223 -5.59 19.29 -16.15
C SER A 223 -6.26 19.06 -14.80
N TYR A 224 -6.00 17.92 -14.18
CA TYR A 224 -6.51 17.61 -12.85
C TYR A 224 -5.95 18.55 -11.77
N LEU A 225 -4.64 18.82 -11.79
CA LEU A 225 -4.00 19.75 -10.86
C LEU A 225 -4.52 21.19 -11.03
N LYS A 226 -4.78 21.59 -12.28
CA LYS A 226 -5.41 22.87 -12.58
C LYS A 226 -6.83 22.95 -12.00
N GLU A 227 -7.65 21.92 -12.20
CA GLU A 227 -9.01 21.83 -11.63
C GLU A 227 -8.97 21.96 -10.09
N LYS A 228 -8.02 21.30 -9.43
CA LYS A 228 -7.83 21.39 -7.98
C LYS A 228 -7.43 22.80 -7.53
N ASN A 229 -6.53 23.42 -8.28
CA ASN A 229 -6.13 24.79 -7.99
C ASN A 229 -7.29 25.80 -8.16
N GLU A 230 -8.16 25.61 -9.14
CA GLU A 230 -9.40 26.38 -9.30
C GLU A 230 -10.36 26.21 -8.10
N GLN A 231 -10.26 25.10 -7.37
CA GLN A 231 -11.00 24.83 -6.12
C GLN A 231 -10.30 25.41 -4.87
N GLY A 232 -9.22 26.19 -5.03
CA GLY A 232 -8.44 26.73 -3.92
C GLY A 232 -7.50 25.71 -3.25
N LEU A 233 -7.14 24.63 -3.95
CA LEU A 233 -6.27 23.57 -3.45
C LEU A 233 -4.96 23.55 -4.22
N MET A 234 -3.84 23.65 -3.51
CA MET A 234 -2.49 23.56 -4.04
C MET A 234 -1.91 22.16 -3.76
N LEU A 235 -1.27 21.54 -4.75
CA LEU A 235 -0.52 20.30 -4.53
C LEU A 235 0.69 20.58 -3.62
N SER A 236 0.71 19.98 -2.43
CA SER A 236 1.83 20.09 -1.49
C SER A 236 2.85 18.98 -1.66
N ASP A 237 2.39 17.73 -1.90
CA ASP A 237 3.26 16.58 -2.09
C ASP A 237 2.52 15.40 -2.76
N TYR A 238 3.30 14.37 -3.10
CA TYR A 238 2.78 13.06 -3.50
C TYR A 238 3.43 11.96 -2.68
N GLU A 239 2.66 11.35 -1.82
CA GLU A 239 3.15 10.32 -0.93
C GLU A 239 2.30 9.05 -1.02
N LYS A 240 2.97 7.90 -1.16
CA LYS A 240 2.35 6.56 -1.07
C LYS A 240 1.08 6.39 -1.92
N GLY A 241 1.15 6.86 -3.17
CA GLY A 241 0.06 6.72 -4.13
C GLY A 241 -1.05 7.76 -4.01
N CYS A 242 -0.87 8.80 -3.20
CA CYS A 242 -1.85 9.81 -2.90
C CYS A 242 -1.31 11.21 -3.21
N TYR A 243 -2.08 12.02 -3.91
CA TYR A 243 -1.83 13.45 -4.08
C TYR A 243 -2.29 14.16 -2.82
N LEU A 244 -1.40 14.90 -2.18
CA LEU A 244 -1.67 15.69 -0.98
C LEU A 244 -1.89 17.14 -1.39
N PHE A 245 -2.98 17.70 -0.94
CA PHE A 245 -3.32 19.10 -1.22
C PHE A 245 -3.36 19.92 0.05
N GLU A 246 -3.16 21.22 -0.09
CA GLU A 246 -3.31 22.23 0.95
C GLU A 246 -4.19 23.35 0.43
N GLU A 247 -4.92 24.02 1.33
CA GLU A 247 -5.70 25.20 0.97
C GLU A 247 -4.76 26.36 0.61
N SER A 248 -5.03 27.04 -0.47
CA SER A 248 -4.24 28.18 -0.94
C SER A 248 -5.11 29.20 -1.65
N ASP A 249 -4.94 30.46 -1.27
CA ASP A 249 -5.58 31.60 -1.94
C ASP A 249 -4.84 32.02 -3.23
N ARG A 250 -3.71 31.33 -3.55
CA ARG A 250 -2.88 31.66 -4.71
C ARG A 250 -3.18 30.71 -5.86
N SER A 251 -3.05 31.22 -7.05
CA SER A 251 -3.16 30.44 -8.28
C SER A 251 -1.80 29.90 -8.72
N TYR A 252 -1.77 28.63 -9.14
CA TYR A 252 -0.53 27.97 -9.58
C TYR A 252 -0.70 27.36 -10.96
N GLN A 253 0.37 27.48 -11.75
CA GLN A 253 0.55 26.75 -12.99
C GLN A 253 1.42 25.53 -12.72
N TYR A 254 0.99 24.36 -13.19
CA TYR A 254 1.71 23.10 -13.03
C TYR A 254 2.36 22.66 -14.33
N ASP A 255 3.53 22.03 -14.21
CA ASP A 255 4.23 21.37 -15.29
C ASP A 255 4.77 20.02 -14.84
N VAL A 256 4.97 19.09 -15.77
CA VAL A 256 5.35 17.70 -15.46
C VAL A 256 6.53 17.28 -16.31
N ASP A 257 7.57 16.76 -15.68
CA ASP A 257 8.71 16.17 -16.39
C ASP A 257 8.89 14.69 -16.07
N THR A 258 9.44 13.96 -17.02
CA THR A 258 9.77 12.56 -16.85
C THR A 258 11.16 12.28 -17.41
N LYS A 259 11.79 11.21 -16.93
CA LYS A 259 13.08 10.77 -17.46
C LYS A 259 13.08 10.60 -18.98
N TYR A 260 11.96 10.17 -19.56
CA TYR A 260 11.81 10.01 -21.00
C TYR A 260 11.78 11.36 -21.71
N ALA A 261 11.03 12.33 -21.20
CA ALA A 261 10.95 13.67 -21.78
C ALA A 261 12.31 14.36 -21.75
N LEU A 262 13.02 14.28 -20.61
CA LEU A 262 14.39 14.81 -20.49
C LEU A 262 15.34 14.19 -21.53
N LYS A 263 15.34 12.86 -21.67
CA LYS A 263 16.17 12.18 -22.67
C LYS A 263 15.89 12.67 -24.09
N ARG A 264 14.61 12.89 -24.41
CA ARG A 264 14.20 13.41 -25.71
C ARG A 264 14.73 14.82 -25.93
N ARG A 265 14.55 15.74 -24.98
CA ARG A 265 15.09 17.12 -25.05
C ARG A 265 16.61 17.15 -25.22
N LEU A 266 17.33 16.34 -24.44
CA LEU A 266 18.79 16.25 -24.57
C LEU A 266 19.22 15.76 -25.98
N LYS A 267 18.50 14.79 -26.54
CA LYS A 267 18.77 14.31 -27.91
C LYS A 267 18.53 15.40 -28.95
N GLU A 268 17.45 16.17 -28.81
CA GLU A 268 17.12 17.29 -29.68
C GLU A 268 18.18 18.41 -29.59
N GLN A 269 18.77 18.59 -28.40
CA GLN A 269 19.91 19.53 -28.19
C GLN A 269 21.27 18.97 -28.67
N GLY A 270 21.33 17.79 -29.24
CA GLY A 270 22.58 17.13 -29.62
C GLY A 270 23.43 16.62 -28.46
N LYS A 271 22.91 16.64 -27.24
CA LYS A 271 23.59 16.16 -26.04
C LYS A 271 23.35 14.66 -25.82
N LYS A 272 24.43 13.92 -25.50
CA LYS A 272 24.32 12.49 -25.18
C LYS A 272 23.95 12.35 -23.69
N TYR A 273 22.84 11.70 -23.42
CA TYR A 273 22.51 11.24 -22.08
C TYR A 273 23.51 10.14 -21.67
N LYS A 274 24.37 10.43 -20.70
CA LYS A 274 25.28 9.41 -20.16
C LYS A 274 24.46 8.37 -19.39
N ARG A 275 24.79 7.08 -19.61
CA ARG A 275 24.15 5.97 -18.89
C ARG A 275 24.46 6.12 -17.40
N GLU A 276 23.44 6.33 -16.60
CA GLU A 276 23.56 6.55 -15.17
C GLU A 276 24.06 5.30 -14.45
N LYS A 277 24.89 5.52 -13.42
CA LYS A 277 25.09 4.53 -12.38
C LYS A 277 23.77 4.50 -11.54
N LYS A 278 23.19 3.33 -11.43
CA LYS A 278 22.08 3.12 -10.50
C LYS A 278 22.67 3.12 -9.09
N ASP A 279 22.00 3.79 -8.15
CA ASP A 279 22.27 3.61 -6.73
C ASP A 279 21.90 2.18 -6.28
N TRP A 280 22.18 1.83 -5.02
CA TRP A 280 21.84 0.54 -4.42
C TRP A 280 20.33 0.22 -4.51
N TYR A 281 19.47 1.26 -4.55
CA TYR A 281 18.02 1.13 -4.69
C TYR A 281 17.52 1.18 -6.14
N GLY A 282 18.44 1.21 -7.11
CA GLY A 282 18.10 1.27 -8.53
C GLY A 282 17.56 2.62 -9.01
N GLN A 283 17.63 3.66 -8.16
CA GLN A 283 17.17 5.01 -8.48
C GLN A 283 18.28 5.77 -9.21
N SER A 284 17.89 6.53 -10.19
CA SER A 284 18.76 7.32 -11.03
C SER A 284 18.65 8.78 -10.61
N VAL A 285 19.50 9.18 -9.68
CA VAL A 285 19.49 10.53 -9.07
C VAL A 285 19.84 11.61 -10.09
N GLN A 286 20.75 11.34 -10.99
CA GLN A 286 21.33 12.34 -11.91
C GLN A 286 20.28 13.02 -12.81
N TRP A 287 19.23 12.32 -13.25
CA TRP A 287 18.21 12.93 -14.10
C TRP A 287 17.29 13.89 -13.34
N HIS A 288 17.03 13.61 -12.05
CA HIS A 288 16.30 14.53 -11.16
C HIS A 288 17.05 15.86 -11.03
N GLU A 289 18.34 15.81 -10.71
CA GLU A 289 19.18 17.00 -10.59
C GLU A 289 19.19 17.83 -11.87
N MET A 290 19.27 17.19 -13.03
CA MET A 290 19.23 17.88 -14.32
C MET A 290 17.88 18.53 -14.60
N SER A 291 16.78 17.82 -14.31
CA SER A 291 15.42 18.34 -14.51
C SER A 291 15.13 19.49 -13.54
N ILE A 292 15.50 19.35 -12.26
CA ILE A 292 15.34 20.39 -11.26
C ILE A 292 16.12 21.64 -11.64
N ALA A 293 17.38 21.50 -12.06
CA ALA A 293 18.18 22.64 -12.48
C ALA A 293 17.65 23.36 -13.74
N GLU A 294 16.97 22.66 -14.64
CA GLU A 294 16.25 23.27 -15.78
C GLU A 294 15.00 24.01 -15.30
N ALA A 295 14.24 23.42 -14.38
CA ALA A 295 13.02 23.98 -13.82
C ALA A 295 13.28 25.27 -13.02
N GLU A 296 14.30 25.27 -12.17
CA GLU A 296 14.71 26.43 -11.36
C GLU A 296 15.10 27.64 -12.24
N LYS A 297 15.81 27.40 -13.36
CA LYS A 297 16.13 28.45 -14.33
C LYS A 297 14.90 29.05 -14.98
N ALA A 298 13.83 28.30 -15.07
CA ALA A 298 12.55 28.72 -15.60
C ALA A 298 11.60 29.31 -14.54
N GLY A 299 12.05 29.41 -13.28
CA GLY A 299 11.24 29.92 -12.17
C GLY A 299 10.15 28.93 -11.72
N LEU A 300 10.37 27.64 -11.93
CA LEU A 300 9.49 26.56 -11.44
C LEU A 300 10.10 25.95 -10.18
N GLU A 301 9.27 25.65 -9.20
CA GLU A 301 9.67 24.90 -8.00
C GLU A 301 9.14 23.45 -8.08
N LEU A 302 9.88 22.52 -7.50
CA LEU A 302 9.44 21.12 -7.41
C LEU A 302 8.31 21.01 -6.39
N ALA A 303 7.12 20.57 -6.83
CA ALA A 303 5.96 20.39 -5.98
C ALA A 303 5.83 18.95 -5.47
N ALA A 304 6.14 17.95 -6.32
CA ALA A 304 6.04 16.55 -5.91
C ALA A 304 6.85 15.62 -6.82
N VAL A 305 7.17 14.42 -6.29
CA VAL A 305 7.85 13.35 -7.03
C VAL A 305 7.02 12.08 -7.00
N ILE A 306 6.53 11.62 -8.14
CA ILE A 306 5.73 10.41 -8.26
C ILE A 306 6.64 9.22 -8.57
N ASN A 307 6.73 8.26 -7.65
CA ASN A 307 7.45 7.00 -7.80
C ASN A 307 8.91 7.14 -8.30
N GLY A 308 9.55 8.30 -8.10
CA GLY A 308 10.89 8.58 -8.60
C GLY A 308 11.01 8.68 -10.14
N GLU A 309 9.90 8.68 -10.87
CA GLU A 309 9.88 8.67 -12.34
C GLU A 309 9.23 9.91 -12.97
N ILE A 310 8.41 10.63 -12.20
CA ILE A 310 7.67 11.80 -12.65
C ILE A 310 7.92 12.92 -11.65
N LEU A 311 8.35 14.08 -12.13
CA LEU A 311 8.53 15.30 -11.37
C LEU A 311 7.40 16.25 -11.71
N ILE A 312 6.73 16.77 -10.69
CA ILE A 312 5.68 17.79 -10.83
C ILE A 312 6.27 19.09 -10.33
N TYR A 313 6.22 20.08 -11.18
CA TYR A 313 6.65 21.43 -10.88
C TYR A 313 5.46 22.37 -10.79
N ARG A 314 5.60 23.45 -10.03
CA ARG A 314 4.62 24.52 -9.94
C ARG A 314 5.30 25.89 -10.02
N ARG A 315 4.54 26.87 -10.42
CA ARG A 315 4.88 28.29 -10.38
C ARG A 315 3.67 29.08 -9.98
N GLU A 316 3.84 30.06 -9.09
CA GLU A 316 2.79 31.00 -8.74
C GLU A 316 2.46 31.89 -9.93
N CYS A 317 1.17 32.02 -10.25
CA CYS A 317 0.67 32.93 -11.28
C CYS A 317 0.61 34.33 -10.68
N SER A 318 1.46 35.26 -11.13
CA SER A 318 1.31 36.68 -10.81
C SER A 318 0.33 37.33 -11.77
N GLU A 319 -0.44 38.31 -11.28
CA GLU A 319 -1.40 39.08 -12.10
C GLU A 319 -0.73 39.76 -13.31
N GLU A 320 0.59 39.98 -13.27
CA GLU A 320 1.36 40.62 -14.35
C GLU A 320 1.72 39.71 -15.53
N LYS A 321 1.51 38.40 -15.42
CA LYS A 321 1.77 37.45 -16.52
C LYS A 321 0.56 36.56 -16.76
N PRO A 322 -0.41 37.04 -17.54
CA PRO A 322 -1.57 36.22 -17.89
C PRO A 322 -1.16 35.00 -18.72
N ASP A 323 -1.98 33.98 -18.65
CA ASP A 323 -1.98 32.71 -19.38
C ASP A 323 -1.28 32.78 -20.75
N GLY A 324 -0.05 32.30 -20.85
CA GLY A 324 0.65 32.33 -22.14
C GLY A 324 2.15 32.02 -22.08
N VAL A 325 2.70 31.76 -20.91
CA VAL A 325 4.07 31.23 -20.84
C VAL A 325 4.00 29.76 -21.24
N GLU A 326 4.53 29.46 -22.44
CA GLU A 326 4.67 28.07 -22.90
C GLU A 326 5.28 27.21 -21.81
N SER A 327 4.71 26.01 -21.60
CA SER A 327 5.25 25.02 -20.69
C SER A 327 6.75 24.83 -20.96
N CYS A 328 7.59 25.03 -19.96
CA CYS A 328 9.04 24.89 -20.09
C CYS A 328 9.46 23.53 -20.59
N PHE A 329 8.66 22.52 -20.33
CA PHE A 329 8.97 21.15 -20.65
C PHE A 329 8.26 20.65 -21.91
N HIS A 330 7.51 21.49 -22.65
CA HIS A 330 6.74 21.08 -23.82
C HIS A 330 6.13 19.68 -23.61
N THR A 331 5.43 19.54 -22.50
CA THR A 331 4.86 18.27 -22.11
C THR A 331 3.82 17.92 -23.15
N ALA A 332 4.15 17.03 -24.10
CA ALA A 332 3.17 16.58 -25.05
C ALA A 332 1.98 16.05 -24.27
N GLU A 333 0.79 16.64 -24.43
CA GLU A 333 -0.46 16.27 -23.74
C GLU A 333 -0.67 14.74 -23.70
N ASN A 334 -0.13 14.05 -24.69
CA ASN A 334 -0.20 12.60 -24.88
C ASN A 334 0.98 11.82 -24.27
N MET A 335 1.90 12.45 -23.51
CA MET A 335 3.02 11.74 -22.93
C MET A 335 2.51 10.74 -21.86
N ARG A 336 2.78 9.45 -22.07
CA ARG A 336 2.37 8.39 -21.12
C ARG A 336 3.20 8.46 -19.85
N LEU A 337 2.51 8.46 -18.70
CA LEU A 337 3.13 8.54 -17.37
C LEU A 337 3.59 7.18 -16.81
N SER A 338 3.17 6.05 -17.36
CA SER A 338 3.58 4.74 -16.84
C SER A 338 3.92 3.71 -17.92
N GLU A 339 5.09 3.10 -17.79
CA GLU A 339 5.44 1.85 -18.45
C GLU A 339 5.09 0.60 -17.62
N LYS A 340 4.70 0.75 -16.34
CA LYS A 340 4.48 -0.37 -15.40
C LYS A 340 3.41 -1.38 -15.79
N SER A 341 2.48 -1.03 -16.67
CA SER A 341 1.53 -2.02 -17.22
C SER A 341 2.18 -3.09 -18.09
N ARG A 342 3.37 -2.79 -18.64
CA ARG A 342 4.15 -3.74 -19.46
C ARG A 342 4.81 -4.82 -18.61
N ASP A 343 5.37 -4.44 -17.44
CA ASP A 343 6.10 -5.38 -16.58
C ASP A 343 5.15 -6.39 -15.95
N PHE A 344 3.93 -5.97 -15.57
CA PHE A 344 2.91 -6.87 -15.05
C PHE A 344 2.41 -7.87 -16.12
N ALA A 345 2.14 -7.41 -17.32
CA ALA A 345 1.77 -8.28 -18.44
C ALA A 345 2.91 -9.25 -18.82
N LEU A 346 4.17 -8.80 -18.68
CA LEU A 346 5.36 -9.62 -18.90
C LEU A 346 5.52 -10.69 -17.81
N ILE A 347 5.31 -10.35 -16.55
CA ILE A 347 5.36 -11.31 -15.43
C ILE A 347 4.25 -12.34 -15.57
N CYS A 348 3.00 -11.92 -15.79
CA CYS A 348 1.88 -12.85 -16.03
C CYS A 348 2.10 -13.70 -17.28
N GLY A 349 2.63 -13.11 -18.37
CA GLY A 349 2.99 -13.82 -19.59
C GLY A 349 4.10 -14.85 -19.35
N THR A 350 5.12 -14.50 -18.57
CA THR A 350 6.25 -15.41 -18.26
C THR A 350 5.79 -16.59 -17.41
N VAL A 351 4.93 -16.36 -16.42
CA VAL A 351 4.35 -17.43 -15.58
C VAL A 351 3.49 -18.37 -16.42
N LEU A 352 2.68 -17.84 -17.33
CA LEU A 352 1.87 -18.65 -18.26
C LEU A 352 2.73 -19.45 -19.23
N VAL A 353 3.81 -18.86 -19.76
CA VAL A 353 4.76 -19.54 -20.65
C VAL A 353 5.51 -20.65 -19.90
N ILE A 354 5.96 -20.42 -18.68
CA ILE A 354 6.63 -21.46 -17.86
C ILE A 354 5.66 -22.61 -17.57
N ALA A 355 4.40 -22.34 -17.23
CA ALA A 355 3.39 -23.36 -17.01
C ALA A 355 3.09 -24.17 -18.30
N PHE A 356 3.03 -23.50 -19.44
CA PHE A 356 2.81 -24.12 -20.75
C PHE A 356 4.01 -24.97 -21.18
N VAL A 357 5.23 -24.48 -20.99
CA VAL A 357 6.48 -25.23 -21.32
C VAL A 357 6.64 -26.42 -20.41
N ALA A 358 6.33 -26.32 -19.12
CA ALA A 358 6.36 -27.46 -18.19
C ALA A 358 5.35 -28.54 -18.60
N GLY A 359 4.13 -28.15 -19.00
CA GLY A 359 3.12 -29.07 -19.51
C GLY A 359 3.52 -29.74 -20.84
N PHE A 360 4.15 -28.96 -21.73
CA PHE A 360 4.65 -29.48 -23.03
C PHE A 360 5.82 -30.45 -22.85
N LEU A 361 6.78 -30.12 -21.97
CA LEU A 361 7.91 -31.00 -21.63
C LEU A 361 7.43 -32.30 -21.00
N ALA A 362 6.44 -32.26 -20.11
CA ALA A 362 5.85 -33.46 -19.53
C ALA A 362 5.22 -34.35 -20.61
N GLY A 363 4.52 -33.78 -21.59
CA GLY A 363 3.97 -34.50 -22.73
C GLY A 363 5.02 -35.06 -23.68
N PHE A 364 6.14 -34.34 -23.85
CA PHE A 364 7.25 -34.77 -24.74
C PHE A 364 8.07 -35.90 -24.11
N VAL A 365 8.38 -35.81 -22.83
CA VAL A 365 9.08 -36.85 -22.06
C VAL A 365 8.27 -38.15 -22.09
N LYS A 366 6.96 -38.05 -21.97
CA LYS A 366 6.06 -39.19 -22.05
C LYS A 366 6.12 -39.89 -23.42
N LYS A 367 6.06 -39.11 -24.51
CA LYS A 367 6.13 -39.66 -25.88
C LYS A 367 7.50 -40.29 -26.19
N SER A 368 8.59 -39.79 -25.60
CA SER A 368 9.94 -40.34 -25.80
C SER A 368 10.23 -41.56 -24.94
N LEU A 369 9.53 -41.73 -23.81
CA LEU A 369 9.68 -42.91 -22.93
C LEU A 369 8.73 -44.07 -23.28
N GLY A 370 7.86 -43.89 -24.30
CA GLY A 370 6.91 -44.93 -24.72
C GLY A 370 5.83 -45.24 -23.69
N LEU A 371 5.58 -44.33 -22.75
CA LEU A 371 4.60 -44.44 -21.67
C LEU A 371 3.25 -43.82 -22.08
#